data_ac2aa242cee5f3f8210dd5946892dbec
#
_entry.id   ac2aa242cee5f3f8210dd5946892dbec
#
_cell.length_a   1.000
_cell.length_b   1.000
_cell.length_c   1.000
_cell.angle_alpha   90.00
_cell.angle_beta   90.00
_cell.angle_gamma   90.00
#
_symmetry.space_group_name_H-M   'P 1'
#
loop_
_entity.id
_entity.type
_entity.pdbx_description
1 polymer ?
#
loop_
_entity_poly.entity_id
_entity_poly.type
_entity_poly.pdbx_seq_one_letter_code
_entity_poly.pdbx_strand_id
1 'polypeptide(L)'
;LGEISVLEEYEKVFIIRTSWLFGAANSNFNTQVINWSKDCTELSIVDDQLSSPTYSKDLAYYSWKLINTNLYGLYHITNSGSCSKYDQAKYVLDKIGWTGNLRKIKTEELNLSAKRSKFSKLDSTKVENTINEKIPSWKDAVDRYFQEKELL
;
A
#
# COMPACT_ATOMS: atom_id res chain seq x y z
N LEU A 1 0.19 8.81 -20.33
CA LEU A 1 -0.42 8.57 -21.66
C LEU A 1 -1.72 7.77 -21.54
N GLY A 2 -1.73 6.54 -20.96
CA GLY A 2 -2.93 5.69 -20.94
C GLY A 2 -4.16 6.30 -20.28
N GLU A 3 -4.03 7.01 -19.15
CA GLU A 3 -5.16 7.67 -18.48
C GLU A 3 -5.79 8.77 -19.36
N ILE A 4 -4.95 9.54 -20.05
CA ILE A 4 -5.40 10.63 -20.95
C ILE A 4 -6.19 10.02 -22.11
N SER A 5 -5.63 8.99 -22.77
CA SER A 5 -6.31 8.33 -23.90
C SER A 5 -7.67 7.73 -23.51
N VAL A 6 -7.78 7.17 -22.30
CA VAL A 6 -9.06 6.64 -21.81
C VAL A 6 -10.07 7.75 -21.56
N LEU A 7 -9.64 8.89 -20.99
CA LEU A 7 -10.53 10.03 -20.71
C LEU A 7 -10.95 10.79 -21.98
N GLU A 8 -10.13 10.75 -23.03
CA GLU A 8 -10.46 11.33 -24.34
C GLU A 8 -11.49 10.46 -25.12
N GLU A 9 -11.42 9.13 -24.93
CA GLU A 9 -12.28 8.19 -25.65
C GLU A 9 -13.62 7.95 -24.96
N TYR A 10 -13.64 7.98 -23.60
CA TYR A 10 -14.80 7.60 -22.81
C TYR A 10 -15.15 8.65 -21.75
N GLU A 11 -16.39 9.16 -21.80
CA GLU A 11 -16.91 10.08 -20.78
C GLU A 11 -17.30 9.36 -19.47
N LYS A 12 -17.74 8.11 -19.57
CA LYS A 12 -18.25 7.31 -18.44
C LYS A 12 -17.19 6.30 -17.96
N VAL A 13 -16.11 6.79 -17.37
CA VAL A 13 -14.99 5.95 -16.91
C VAL A 13 -14.55 6.31 -15.51
N PHE A 14 -14.13 5.29 -14.75
CA PHE A 14 -13.42 5.45 -13.51
C PHE A 14 -11.95 5.11 -13.73
N ILE A 15 -11.07 6.03 -13.37
CA ILE A 15 -9.63 5.80 -13.29
C ILE A 15 -9.25 5.77 -11.82
N ILE A 16 -8.75 4.64 -11.35
CA ILE A 16 -8.38 4.46 -9.94
C ILE A 16 -6.88 4.29 -9.85
N ARG A 17 -6.22 5.24 -9.18
CA ARG A 17 -4.82 5.13 -8.80
C ARG A 17 -4.69 4.56 -7.40
N THR A 18 -3.74 3.66 -7.21
CA THR A 18 -3.40 3.07 -5.91
C THR A 18 -1.89 3.00 -5.72
N SER A 19 -1.43 2.67 -4.53
CA SER A 19 0.00 2.52 -4.22
C SER A 19 0.26 1.37 -3.24
N TRP A 20 1.46 0.80 -3.30
CA TRP A 20 1.99 -0.24 -2.41
C TRP A 20 0.97 -1.35 -2.08
N LEU A 21 0.35 -1.89 -3.12
CA LEU A 21 -0.69 -2.90 -3.01
C LEU A 21 -0.15 -4.19 -2.36
N PHE A 22 -0.90 -4.72 -1.41
CA PHE A 22 -0.64 -6.02 -0.78
C PHE A 22 -1.94 -6.80 -0.58
N GLY A 23 -1.82 -8.13 -0.46
CA GLY A 23 -2.97 -9.00 -0.29
C GLY A 23 -2.56 -10.46 -0.11
N ALA A 24 -3.53 -11.34 0.12
CA ALA A 24 -3.30 -12.73 0.52
C ALA A 24 -2.76 -13.63 -0.61
N ALA A 25 -3.04 -13.30 -1.87
CA ALA A 25 -2.86 -14.23 -2.99
C ALA A 25 -1.40 -14.41 -3.46
N ASN A 26 -0.56 -13.37 -3.39
CA ASN A 26 0.78 -13.35 -3.98
C ASN A 26 1.84 -12.85 -3.00
N SER A 27 3.11 -13.06 -3.36
CA SER A 27 4.23 -12.43 -2.64
C SER A 27 4.09 -10.91 -2.69
N ASN A 28 4.17 -10.29 -1.54
CA ASN A 28 4.12 -8.84 -1.35
C ASN A 28 5.16 -8.42 -0.31
N PHE A 29 5.32 -7.13 -0.08
CA PHE A 29 6.34 -6.62 0.84
C PHE A 29 6.20 -7.20 2.26
N ASN A 30 4.97 -7.36 2.78
CA ASN A 30 4.75 -7.92 4.12
C ASN A 30 5.24 -9.37 4.20
N THR A 31 4.91 -10.21 3.19
CA THR A 31 5.39 -11.60 3.13
C THR A 31 6.90 -11.69 2.92
N GLN A 32 7.49 -10.76 2.15
CA GLN A 32 8.94 -10.70 1.99
C GLN A 32 9.64 -10.41 3.32
N VAL A 33 9.17 -9.42 4.07
CA VAL A 33 9.71 -9.07 5.40
C VAL A 33 9.63 -10.25 6.36
N ILE A 34 8.48 -10.96 6.40
CA ILE A 34 8.30 -12.15 7.22
C ILE A 34 9.28 -13.26 6.80
N ASN A 35 9.48 -13.46 5.50
CA ASN A 35 10.39 -14.50 5.03
C ASN A 35 11.85 -14.14 5.36
N TRP A 36 12.27 -12.89 5.14
CA TRP A 36 13.63 -12.46 5.51
C TRP A 36 13.90 -12.61 7.00
N SER A 37 12.90 -12.36 7.86
CA SER A 37 13.06 -12.48 9.31
C SER A 37 13.25 -13.90 9.83
N LYS A 38 12.93 -14.93 9.03
CA LYS A 38 13.16 -16.34 9.40
C LYS A 38 14.63 -16.73 9.32
N ASP A 39 15.34 -16.16 8.36
CA ASP A 39 16.71 -16.55 8.03
C ASP A 39 17.76 -15.53 8.47
N CYS A 40 17.33 -14.31 8.85
CA CYS A 40 18.22 -13.20 9.18
C CYS A 40 17.97 -12.67 10.59
N THR A 41 19.04 -12.41 11.32
CA THR A 41 19.01 -11.70 12.60
C THR A 41 19.21 -10.20 12.46
N GLU A 42 19.56 -9.72 11.26
CA GLU A 42 19.64 -8.31 10.89
C GLU A 42 18.96 -8.07 9.54
N LEU A 43 18.11 -7.02 9.46
CA LEU A 43 17.47 -6.57 8.22
C LEU A 43 17.73 -5.08 8.01
N SER A 44 18.08 -4.72 6.77
CA SER A 44 18.29 -3.32 6.36
C SER A 44 17.18 -2.89 5.41
N ILE A 45 16.37 -1.91 5.81
CA ILE A 45 15.18 -1.48 5.05
C ILE A 45 15.23 0.03 4.81
N VAL A 46 14.85 0.45 3.60
CA VAL A 46 14.85 1.86 3.20
C VAL A 46 13.81 2.68 3.99
N ASP A 47 14.24 3.86 4.47
CA ASP A 47 13.39 4.77 5.24
C ASP A 47 13.04 6.07 4.50
N ASP A 48 13.55 6.28 3.29
CA ASP A 48 13.39 7.50 2.49
C ASP A 48 12.40 7.35 1.32
N GLN A 49 11.65 6.24 1.27
CA GLN A 49 10.50 6.06 0.38
C GLN A 49 9.23 6.08 1.20
N LEU A 50 8.38 7.10 0.99
CA LEU A 50 7.08 7.24 1.68
C LEU A 50 5.91 7.01 0.72
N SER A 51 4.96 6.20 1.13
CA SER A 51 3.70 5.99 0.43
C SER A 51 2.59 5.51 1.36
N SER A 52 1.43 5.18 0.81
CA SER A 52 0.31 4.58 1.54
C SER A 52 0.17 3.11 1.14
N PRO A 53 0.48 2.14 2.02
CA PRO A 53 0.20 0.74 1.76
C PRO A 53 -1.31 0.52 1.57
N THR A 54 -1.69 -0.29 0.59
CA THR A 54 -3.09 -0.53 0.25
C THR A 54 -3.42 -2.01 0.26
N TYR A 55 -4.41 -2.41 1.05
CA TYR A 55 -4.91 -3.77 1.07
C TYR A 55 -5.84 -4.03 -0.11
N SER A 56 -5.60 -5.12 -0.83
CA SER A 56 -6.34 -5.45 -2.05
C SER A 56 -7.85 -5.62 -1.83
N LYS A 57 -8.27 -6.13 -0.66
CA LYS A 57 -9.69 -6.22 -0.30
C LYS A 57 -10.33 -4.85 -0.13
N ASP A 58 -9.62 -3.90 0.49
CA ASP A 58 -10.09 -2.53 0.62
C ASP A 58 -10.18 -1.85 -0.75
N LEU A 59 -9.13 -2.00 -1.57
CA LEU A 59 -9.17 -1.47 -2.94
C LEU A 59 -10.39 -2.00 -3.70
N ALA A 60 -10.66 -3.30 -3.65
CA ALA A 60 -11.81 -3.90 -4.31
C ALA A 60 -13.14 -3.38 -3.76
N TYR A 61 -13.29 -3.33 -2.43
CA TYR A 61 -14.51 -2.89 -1.75
C TYR A 61 -14.83 -1.42 -2.06
N TYR A 62 -13.86 -0.52 -1.92
CA TYR A 62 -14.06 0.91 -2.18
C TYR A 62 -14.21 1.22 -3.66
N SER A 63 -13.55 0.45 -4.55
CA SER A 63 -13.79 0.54 -6.00
C SER A 63 -15.21 0.14 -6.35
N TRP A 64 -15.73 -0.94 -5.78
CA TRP A 64 -17.12 -1.38 -5.98
C TRP A 64 -18.12 -0.32 -5.49
N LYS A 65 -17.90 0.26 -4.31
CA LYS A 65 -18.75 1.36 -3.82
C LYS A 65 -18.71 2.57 -4.75
N LEU A 66 -17.52 2.96 -5.22
CA LEU A 66 -17.36 4.09 -6.12
C LEU A 66 -18.10 3.88 -7.45
N ILE A 67 -17.99 2.68 -8.05
CA ILE A 67 -18.66 2.35 -9.32
C ILE A 67 -20.16 2.53 -9.20
N ASN A 68 -20.78 2.18 -8.08
CA ASN A 68 -22.21 2.32 -7.84
C ASN A 68 -22.69 3.78 -7.69
N THR A 69 -21.79 4.75 -7.58
CA THR A 69 -22.17 6.18 -7.52
C THR A 69 -22.46 6.78 -8.90
N ASN A 70 -21.94 6.20 -9.98
CA ASN A 70 -21.92 6.76 -11.34
C ASN A 70 -21.21 8.14 -11.44
N LEU A 71 -20.44 8.54 -10.43
CA LEU A 71 -19.65 9.77 -10.43
C LEU A 71 -18.28 9.49 -11.05
N TYR A 72 -18.24 9.46 -12.37
CA TYR A 72 -17.08 9.12 -13.17
C TYR A 72 -15.89 10.05 -12.96
N GLY A 73 -14.69 9.59 -13.34
CA GLY A 73 -13.47 10.40 -13.33
C GLY A 73 -12.29 9.73 -12.62
N LEU A 74 -11.28 10.53 -12.29
CA LEU A 74 -10.05 10.10 -11.64
C LEU A 74 -10.20 10.14 -10.11
N TYR A 75 -9.85 9.02 -9.48
CA TYR A 75 -9.85 8.84 -8.03
C TYR A 75 -8.56 8.18 -7.53
N HIS A 76 -8.23 8.43 -6.27
CA HIS A 76 -7.20 7.69 -5.57
C HIS A 76 -7.85 6.82 -4.50
N ILE A 77 -7.47 5.55 -4.43
CA ILE A 77 -7.92 4.63 -3.38
C ILE A 77 -6.69 3.98 -2.74
N THR A 78 -6.39 4.40 -1.51
CA THR A 78 -5.34 3.83 -0.66
C THR A 78 -5.84 3.76 0.77
N ASN A 79 -5.29 2.87 1.59
CA ASN A 79 -5.55 2.96 3.03
C ASN A 79 -5.02 4.28 3.59
N SER A 80 -5.67 4.80 4.62
CA SER A 80 -5.35 6.10 5.18
C SER A 80 -3.99 6.10 5.89
N GLY A 81 -3.37 7.29 5.97
CA GLY A 81 -2.04 7.47 6.51
C GLY A 81 -0.94 7.19 5.48
N SER A 82 0.30 7.28 5.93
CA SER A 82 1.48 6.97 5.14
C SER A 82 2.60 6.46 6.04
N CYS A 83 3.54 5.73 5.48
CA CYS A 83 4.71 5.24 6.17
C CYS A 83 5.88 5.06 5.19
N SER A 84 7.09 4.93 5.73
CA SER A 84 8.23 4.44 4.96
C SER A 84 8.17 2.90 4.82
N LYS A 85 9.00 2.35 3.93
CA LYS A 85 9.20 0.89 3.90
C LYS A 85 9.72 0.36 5.22
N TYR A 86 10.61 1.13 5.87
CA TYR A 86 11.10 0.80 7.21
C TYR A 86 9.96 0.74 8.23
N ASP A 87 9.08 1.74 8.27
CA ASP A 87 7.97 1.77 9.24
C ASP A 87 6.99 0.60 9.00
N GLN A 88 6.70 0.29 7.74
CA GLN A 88 5.86 -0.86 7.39
C GLN A 88 6.52 -2.17 7.82
N ALA A 89 7.82 -2.36 7.53
CA ALA A 89 8.57 -3.54 7.95
C ALA A 89 8.62 -3.66 9.47
N LYS A 90 8.90 -2.55 10.17
CA LYS A 90 8.92 -2.53 11.63
C LYS A 90 7.57 -2.98 12.21
N TYR A 91 6.45 -2.46 11.69
CA TYR A 91 5.12 -2.84 12.14
C TYR A 91 4.85 -4.34 11.95
N VAL A 92 5.23 -4.90 10.78
CA VAL A 92 5.11 -6.33 10.47
C VAL A 92 5.96 -7.17 11.42
N LEU A 93 7.23 -6.80 11.64
CA LEU A 93 8.17 -7.52 12.50
C LEU A 93 7.75 -7.48 13.97
N ASP A 94 7.26 -6.34 14.46
CA ASP A 94 6.72 -6.20 15.81
C ASP A 94 5.52 -7.16 16.02
N LYS A 95 4.66 -7.31 15.01
CA LYS A 95 3.49 -8.21 15.05
C LYS A 95 3.86 -9.70 15.17
N ILE A 96 4.92 -10.13 14.52
CA ILE A 96 5.39 -11.53 14.59
C ILE A 96 6.37 -11.79 15.74
N GLY A 97 6.63 -10.78 16.58
CA GLY A 97 7.54 -10.91 17.71
C GLY A 97 9.02 -11.10 17.34
N TRP A 98 9.44 -10.60 16.17
CA TRP A 98 10.84 -10.70 15.75
C TRP A 98 11.76 -9.82 16.60
N THR A 99 12.85 -10.40 17.10
CA THR A 99 13.79 -9.76 18.05
C THR A 99 15.13 -9.39 17.42
N GLY A 100 15.27 -9.51 16.11
CA GLY A 100 16.50 -9.14 15.40
C GLY A 100 16.72 -7.62 15.28
N ASN A 101 17.80 -7.24 14.64
CA ASN A 101 18.21 -5.85 14.45
C ASN A 101 17.67 -5.27 13.14
N LEU A 102 16.75 -4.30 13.21
CA LEU A 102 16.21 -3.60 12.03
C LEU A 102 16.94 -2.27 11.81
N ARG A 103 17.69 -2.15 10.70
CA ARG A 103 18.46 -0.96 10.33
C ARG A 103 17.76 -0.14 9.25
N LYS A 104 17.88 1.18 9.36
CA LYS A 104 17.49 2.12 8.31
C LYS A 104 18.63 2.28 7.32
N ILE A 105 18.28 2.25 6.03
CA ILE A 105 19.18 2.58 4.93
C ILE A 105 18.50 3.56 3.97
N LYS A 106 19.26 4.20 3.08
CA LYS A 106 18.75 5.05 2.03
C LYS A 106 18.61 4.28 0.72
N THR A 107 17.69 4.70 -0.14
CA THR A 107 17.46 4.07 -1.46
C THR A 107 18.74 3.99 -2.29
N GLU A 108 19.61 4.97 -2.15
CA GLU A 108 20.90 5.06 -2.86
C GLU A 108 21.85 3.91 -2.51
N GLU A 109 21.75 3.36 -1.29
CA GLU A 109 22.56 2.21 -0.83
C GLU A 109 22.17 0.88 -1.49
N LEU A 110 20.96 0.80 -2.07
CA LEU A 110 20.48 -0.44 -2.71
C LEU A 110 20.97 -0.63 -4.15
N ASN A 111 21.63 0.35 -4.76
CA ASN A 111 22.12 0.31 -6.15
C ASN A 111 21.06 -0.20 -7.16
N LEU A 112 19.80 0.20 -7.01
CA LEU A 112 18.70 -0.22 -7.88
C LEU A 112 18.83 0.41 -9.27
N SER A 113 18.60 -0.36 -10.33
CA SER A 113 18.56 0.13 -11.70
C SER A 113 17.42 1.15 -11.95
N ALA A 114 16.31 1.01 -11.27
CA ALA A 114 15.16 1.90 -11.39
C ALA A 114 15.14 2.97 -10.30
N LYS A 115 15.03 4.25 -10.69
CA LYS A 115 14.79 5.34 -9.75
C LYS A 115 13.42 5.17 -9.08
N ARG A 116 13.39 5.15 -7.75
CA ARG A 116 12.17 5.10 -6.96
C ARG A 116 11.81 6.49 -6.45
N SER A 117 10.51 6.83 -6.49
CA SER A 117 10.03 8.08 -5.90
C SER A 117 10.24 8.07 -4.39
N LYS A 118 10.76 9.17 -3.84
CA LYS A 118 10.88 9.37 -2.39
C LYS A 118 9.52 9.63 -1.74
N PHE A 119 8.55 10.15 -2.49
CA PHE A 119 7.22 10.46 -1.99
C PHE A 119 6.16 10.13 -3.04
N SER A 120 5.34 9.13 -2.75
CA SER A 120 4.25 8.65 -3.61
C SER A 120 2.94 8.42 -2.84
N LYS A 121 2.74 9.17 -1.74
CA LYS A 121 1.47 9.18 -1.02
C LYS A 121 0.37 9.73 -1.93
N LEU A 122 -0.77 9.05 -1.94
CA LEU A 122 -1.99 9.49 -2.62
C LEU A 122 -3.00 10.00 -1.60
N ASP A 123 -3.78 11.00 -2.00
CA ASP A 123 -4.87 11.55 -1.22
C ASP A 123 -6.21 10.93 -1.64
N SER A 124 -6.84 10.19 -0.74
CA SER A 124 -8.13 9.51 -0.96
C SER A 124 -9.35 10.34 -0.51
N THR A 125 -9.18 11.60 -0.12
CA THR A 125 -10.26 12.47 0.37
C THR A 125 -11.42 12.57 -0.63
N LYS A 126 -11.11 12.65 -1.94
CA LYS A 126 -12.14 12.72 -2.98
C LYS A 126 -13.05 11.50 -2.97
N VAL A 127 -12.49 10.28 -2.96
CA VAL A 127 -13.30 9.05 -2.95
C VAL A 127 -14.07 8.92 -1.64
N GLU A 128 -13.45 9.21 -0.49
CA GLU A 128 -14.13 9.15 0.82
C GLU A 128 -15.36 10.07 0.86
N ASN A 129 -15.25 11.29 0.37
CA ASN A 129 -16.38 12.23 0.27
C ASN A 129 -17.44 11.75 -0.71
N THR A 130 -17.01 11.16 -1.85
CA THR A 130 -17.93 10.65 -2.88
C THR A 130 -18.78 9.50 -2.37
N ILE A 131 -18.20 8.58 -1.59
CA ILE A 131 -18.90 7.40 -1.07
C ILE A 131 -19.45 7.61 0.35
N ASN A 132 -19.19 8.78 0.97
CA ASN A 132 -19.52 9.13 2.34
C ASN A 132 -19.03 8.09 3.36
N GLU A 133 -17.80 7.62 3.20
CA GLU A 133 -17.17 6.63 4.08
C GLU A 133 -15.67 6.83 4.17
N LYS A 134 -15.09 6.62 5.37
CA LYS A 134 -13.66 6.73 5.61
C LYS A 134 -12.94 5.41 5.34
N ILE A 135 -11.80 5.50 4.65
CA ILE A 135 -10.95 4.34 4.38
C ILE A 135 -10.07 4.07 5.62
N PRO A 136 -10.04 2.83 6.14
CA PRO A 136 -9.24 2.47 7.30
C PRO A 136 -7.74 2.76 7.13
N SER A 137 -7.02 2.83 8.24
CA SER A 137 -5.58 3.06 8.21
C SER A 137 -4.81 1.88 7.60
N TRP A 138 -3.61 2.15 7.07
CA TRP A 138 -2.74 1.08 6.59
C TRP A 138 -2.35 0.07 7.69
N LYS A 139 -2.32 0.49 8.97
CA LYS A 139 -2.07 -0.42 10.10
C LYS A 139 -3.22 -1.39 10.31
N ASP A 140 -4.45 -0.88 10.34
CA ASP A 140 -5.66 -1.70 10.38
C ASP A 140 -5.71 -2.68 9.20
N ALA A 141 -5.36 -2.21 8.01
CA ALA A 141 -5.29 -3.05 6.82
C ALA A 141 -4.26 -4.19 6.94
N VAL A 142 -3.08 -3.92 7.53
CA VAL A 142 -2.07 -4.95 7.83
C VAL A 142 -2.60 -5.91 8.89
N ASP A 143 -3.29 -5.45 9.92
CA ASP A 143 -3.85 -6.31 10.97
C ASP A 143 -4.88 -7.30 10.39
N ARG A 144 -5.79 -6.83 9.54
CA ARG A 144 -6.77 -7.68 8.84
C ARG A 144 -6.10 -8.66 7.87
N TYR A 145 -5.04 -8.25 7.19
CA TYR A 145 -4.24 -9.13 6.36
C TYR A 145 -3.59 -10.26 7.15
N PHE A 146 -3.06 -9.98 8.36
CA PHE A 146 -2.48 -10.99 9.24
C PHE A 146 -3.54 -11.99 9.72
N GLN A 147 -4.73 -11.53 10.12
CA GLN A 147 -5.85 -12.39 10.49
C GLN A 147 -6.27 -13.31 9.34
N GLU A 148 -6.36 -12.77 8.10
CA GLU A 148 -6.71 -13.57 6.93
C GLU A 148 -5.68 -14.67 6.62
N LYS A 149 -4.42 -14.40 6.89
CA LYS A 149 -3.30 -15.33 6.64
C LYS A 149 -3.03 -16.28 7.80
N GLU A 150 -3.76 -16.16 8.91
CA GLU A 150 -3.51 -16.93 10.14
C GLU A 150 -2.05 -16.78 10.61
N LEU A 151 -1.52 -15.56 10.55
CA LEU A 151 -0.12 -15.24 10.86
C LEU A 151 0.08 -14.74 12.31
N LEU A 152 -0.96 -14.73 13.12
CA LEU A 152 -0.96 -14.31 14.53
C LEU A 152 -1.23 -15.50 15.44
#